data_be43e3c1ce360556131f1db86d98d2ec
#
_entry.id   be43e3c1ce360556131f1db86d98d2ec
#
_cell.length_a   1.000
_cell.length_b   1.000
_cell.length_c   1.000
_cell.angle_alpha   90.00
_cell.angle_beta   90.00
_cell.angle_gamma   90.00
#
_symmetry.space_group_name_H-M   'P 1'
#
loop_
_entity.id
_entity.type
_entity.pdbx_description
1 polymer ?
#
loop_
_entity_poly.entity_id
_entity_poly.type
_entity_poly.pdbx_seq_one_letter_code
_entity_poly.pdbx_strand_id
1 'polypeptide(L)'
;LATSSAASDVYKRQPLALFPLLDVTDIQSAANPYANKNIYLFLGGFLIALSIERSGLHKRIALIMISRVGSNGPKLIGGFMLVAALISMWVMNTSTTLMLLPIGIAICNVVAQTIPGFSDQDKANFDRALLLSIAYAATIGGMSTLVGTAPNIVFSAFMQETYGLEITMTDWMRLGVPVSACMLVVAWFFLTKVVYPVNFKSSSETQITLN
;
A
#
# COMPACT_ATOMS: atom_id res chain seq x y z
N LEU A 1 -22.24 10.67 -9.81
CA LEU A 1 -21.37 9.92 -8.88
C LEU A 1 -21.97 9.79 -7.48
N ALA A 2 -22.59 10.84 -6.91
CA ALA A 2 -23.21 10.80 -5.58
C ALA A 2 -24.45 9.87 -5.51
N THR A 3 -25.25 9.78 -6.58
CA THR A 3 -26.45 8.94 -6.65
C THR A 3 -26.11 7.45 -6.69
N SER A 4 -25.00 7.04 -7.32
CA SER A 4 -24.56 5.65 -7.34
C SER A 4 -24.02 5.17 -5.98
N SER A 5 -23.41 6.05 -5.20
CA SER A 5 -22.94 5.76 -3.84
C SER A 5 -24.11 5.53 -2.89
N ALA A 6 -25.12 6.44 -2.89
CA ALA A 6 -26.30 6.31 -2.05
C ALA A 6 -27.12 5.03 -2.37
N ALA A 7 -27.29 4.70 -3.64
CA ALA A 7 -27.95 3.48 -4.06
C ALA A 7 -27.19 2.22 -3.59
N SER A 8 -25.85 2.23 -3.68
CA SER A 8 -25.00 1.15 -3.16
C SER A 8 -25.15 0.97 -1.64
N ASP A 9 -25.23 2.06 -0.89
CA ASP A 9 -25.36 2.00 0.57
C ASP A 9 -26.74 1.48 1.02
N VAL A 10 -27.79 1.85 0.31
CA VAL A 10 -29.14 1.29 0.53
C VAL A 10 -29.16 -0.20 0.21
N TYR A 11 -28.56 -0.60 -0.93
CA TYR A 11 -28.51 -2.00 -1.35
C TYR A 11 -27.78 -2.89 -0.32
N LYS A 12 -26.69 -2.42 0.24
CA LYS A 12 -25.93 -3.17 1.27
C LYS A 12 -26.69 -3.37 2.58
N ARG A 13 -27.70 -2.55 2.87
CA ARG A 13 -28.56 -2.66 4.07
C ARG A 13 -29.80 -3.51 3.85
N GLN A 14 -30.10 -3.90 2.62
CA GLN A 14 -31.29 -4.73 2.33
C GLN A 14 -31.32 -6.07 3.09
N PRO A 15 -30.19 -6.81 3.25
CA PRO A 15 -30.21 -8.05 4.03
C PRO A 15 -30.69 -7.87 5.47
N LEU A 16 -30.34 -6.73 6.10
CA LEU A 16 -30.77 -6.42 7.46
C LEU A 16 -32.29 -6.29 7.62
N ALA A 17 -32.97 -5.80 6.60
CA ALA A 17 -34.42 -5.66 6.60
C ALA A 17 -35.14 -6.90 6.02
N LEU A 18 -34.63 -7.46 4.92
CA LEU A 18 -35.32 -8.52 4.19
C LEU A 18 -35.18 -9.90 4.85
N PHE A 19 -34.06 -10.23 5.44
CA PHE A 19 -33.84 -11.56 6.01
C PHE A 19 -34.77 -11.84 7.19
N PRO A 20 -35.00 -10.92 8.14
CA PRO A 20 -36.00 -11.12 9.18
C PRO A 20 -37.43 -11.12 8.64
N LEU A 21 -37.74 -10.28 7.65
CA LEU A 21 -39.09 -10.22 7.05
C LEU A 21 -39.47 -11.46 6.27
N LEU A 22 -38.48 -12.17 5.72
CA LEU A 22 -38.67 -13.40 4.94
C LEU A 22 -38.42 -14.66 5.79
N ASP A 23 -38.31 -14.54 7.11
CA ASP A 23 -38.03 -15.64 8.04
C ASP A 23 -36.77 -16.46 7.69
N VAL A 24 -35.78 -15.85 6.99
CA VAL A 24 -34.52 -16.49 6.66
C VAL A 24 -33.62 -16.58 7.89
N THR A 25 -33.63 -15.53 8.73
CA THR A 25 -32.89 -15.49 10.02
C THR A 25 -33.53 -14.44 10.94
N ASP A 26 -33.26 -14.53 12.26
CA ASP A 26 -33.67 -13.54 13.21
C ASP A 26 -32.91 -12.19 13.04
N ILE A 27 -33.49 -11.12 13.54
CA ILE A 27 -32.93 -9.76 13.41
C ILE A 27 -31.55 -9.64 14.05
N GLN A 28 -31.30 -10.35 15.15
CA GLN A 28 -30.02 -10.33 15.86
C GLN A 28 -28.92 -10.95 15.03
N SER A 29 -29.17 -12.10 14.45
CA SER A 29 -28.24 -12.79 13.53
C SER A 29 -27.99 -11.99 12.26
N ALA A 30 -29.02 -11.34 11.70
CA ALA A 30 -28.87 -10.44 10.56
C ALA A 30 -28.05 -9.19 10.89
N ALA A 31 -28.13 -8.67 12.12
CA ALA A 31 -27.44 -7.46 12.57
C ALA A 31 -25.98 -7.70 13.03
N ASN A 32 -25.67 -8.88 13.57
CA ASN A 32 -24.34 -9.22 14.10
C ASN A 32 -23.18 -8.91 13.15
N PRO A 33 -23.24 -9.24 11.85
CA PRO A 33 -22.16 -8.91 10.92
C PRO A 33 -21.89 -7.40 10.79
N TYR A 34 -22.91 -6.56 10.97
CA TYR A 34 -22.77 -5.10 10.88
C TYR A 34 -22.17 -4.48 12.15
N ALA A 35 -22.20 -5.19 13.27
CA ALA A 35 -21.65 -4.76 14.55
C ALA A 35 -20.35 -5.51 14.92
N ASN A 36 -19.72 -6.21 13.98
CA ASN A 36 -18.51 -6.98 14.23
C ASN A 36 -17.36 -6.05 14.65
N LYS A 37 -16.61 -6.45 15.70
CA LYS A 37 -15.45 -5.69 16.22
C LYS A 37 -14.42 -5.33 15.16
N ASN A 38 -14.26 -6.16 14.14
CA ASN A 38 -13.33 -5.93 13.04
C ASN A 38 -13.70 -4.71 12.18
N ILE A 39 -15.00 -4.34 12.11
CA ILE A 39 -15.44 -3.13 11.41
C ILE A 39 -14.89 -1.88 12.12
N TYR A 40 -14.89 -1.86 13.45
CA TYR A 40 -14.32 -0.76 14.25
C TYR A 40 -12.81 -0.70 14.11
N LEU A 41 -12.13 -1.85 13.98
CA LEU A 41 -10.69 -1.88 13.69
C LEU A 41 -10.40 -1.26 12.31
N PHE A 42 -11.19 -1.58 11.29
CA PHE A 42 -11.11 -0.94 9.98
C PHE A 42 -11.34 0.57 10.05
N LEU A 43 -12.39 0.98 10.76
CA LEU A 43 -12.70 2.41 10.90
C LEU A 43 -11.51 3.15 11.55
N GLY A 44 -10.92 2.60 12.61
CA GLY A 44 -9.71 3.14 13.24
C GLY A 44 -8.54 3.24 12.25
N GLY A 45 -8.29 2.18 11.47
CA GLY A 45 -7.28 2.17 10.41
C GLY A 45 -7.52 3.25 9.36
N PHE A 46 -8.76 3.43 8.90
CA PHE A 46 -9.11 4.49 7.94
C PHE A 46 -8.94 5.90 8.52
N LEU A 47 -9.24 6.13 9.78
CA LEU A 47 -9.01 7.42 10.43
C LEU A 47 -7.51 7.75 10.52
N ILE A 48 -6.67 6.77 10.83
CA ILE A 48 -5.21 6.91 10.81
C ILE A 48 -4.73 7.20 9.38
N ALA A 49 -5.19 6.43 8.40
CA ALA A 49 -4.84 6.63 6.99
C ALA A 49 -5.21 8.04 6.49
N LEU A 50 -6.42 8.50 6.80
CA LEU A 50 -6.88 9.84 6.45
C LEU A 50 -6.05 10.95 7.13
N SER A 51 -5.61 10.71 8.36
CA SER A 51 -4.73 11.63 9.08
C SER A 51 -3.35 11.72 8.44
N ILE A 52 -2.77 10.59 8.02
CA ILE A 52 -1.49 10.53 7.27
C ILE A 52 -1.62 11.26 5.93
N GLU A 53 -2.74 11.08 5.23
CA GLU A 53 -3.02 11.74 3.96
C GLU A 53 -3.14 13.26 4.13
N ARG A 54 -4.00 13.72 5.03
CA ARG A 54 -4.25 15.15 5.26
C ARG A 54 -3.04 15.90 5.81
N SER A 55 -2.23 15.26 6.65
CA SER A 55 -1.01 15.87 7.19
C SER A 55 0.13 15.99 6.16
N GLY A 56 0.01 15.33 5.01
CA GLY A 56 1.06 15.25 4.01
C GLY A 56 2.31 14.49 4.48
N LEU A 57 2.18 13.70 5.55
CA LEU A 57 3.28 12.94 6.14
C LEU A 57 3.94 12.02 5.12
N HIS A 58 3.14 11.36 4.26
CA HIS A 58 3.63 10.51 3.18
C HIS A 58 4.58 11.23 2.22
N LYS A 59 4.29 12.50 1.88
CA LYS A 59 5.17 13.33 1.02
C LYS A 59 6.48 13.65 1.72
N ARG A 60 6.42 14.02 3.02
CA ARG A 60 7.62 14.31 3.81
C ARG A 60 8.52 13.10 3.93
N ILE A 61 7.95 11.91 4.22
CA ILE A 61 8.72 10.66 4.31
C ILE A 61 9.39 10.35 2.97
N ALA A 62 8.67 10.47 1.85
CA ALA A 62 9.22 10.24 0.52
C ALA A 62 10.38 11.21 0.20
N LEU A 63 10.22 12.51 0.48
CA LEU A 63 11.26 13.51 0.24
C LEU A 63 12.51 13.29 1.12
N ILE A 64 12.33 12.97 2.41
CA ILE A 64 13.44 12.64 3.31
C ILE A 64 14.19 11.40 2.79
N MET A 65 13.47 10.40 2.27
CA MET A 65 14.08 9.21 1.72
C MET A 65 14.93 9.55 0.48
N ILE A 66 14.38 10.35 -0.45
CA ILE A 66 15.10 10.78 -1.65
C ILE A 66 16.39 11.50 -1.28
N SER A 67 16.35 12.44 -0.33
CA SER A 67 17.53 13.20 0.09
C SER A 67 18.63 12.34 0.74
N ARG A 68 18.25 11.21 1.37
CA ARG A 68 19.20 10.29 2.02
C ARG A 68 19.76 9.22 1.11
N VAL A 69 18.98 8.75 0.14
CA VAL A 69 19.35 7.61 -0.73
C VAL A 69 20.28 8.05 -1.87
N GLY A 70 20.23 9.33 -2.24
CA GLY A 70 21.00 9.86 -3.37
C GLY A 70 20.48 9.33 -4.72
N SER A 71 21.27 9.54 -5.76
CA SER A 71 20.86 9.36 -7.17
C SER A 71 21.28 8.02 -7.80
N ASN A 72 21.48 6.99 -6.98
CA ASN A 72 21.72 5.63 -7.49
C ASN A 72 20.37 4.94 -7.80
N GLY A 73 20.13 4.57 -9.06
CA GLY A 73 18.85 4.05 -9.54
C GLY A 73 18.27 2.91 -8.70
N PRO A 74 18.98 1.78 -8.50
CA PRO A 74 18.51 0.67 -7.68
C PRO A 74 18.23 1.04 -6.22
N LYS A 75 19.07 1.92 -5.62
CA LYS A 75 18.85 2.38 -4.24
C LYS A 75 17.63 3.27 -4.14
N LEU A 76 17.41 4.14 -5.11
CA LEU A 76 16.24 5.01 -5.19
C LEU A 76 14.94 4.19 -5.26
N ILE A 77 14.90 3.17 -6.12
CA ILE A 77 13.79 2.23 -6.21
C ILE A 77 13.57 1.52 -4.86
N GLY A 78 14.62 1.01 -4.23
CA GLY A 78 14.53 0.37 -2.91
C GLY A 78 14.02 1.31 -1.82
N GLY A 79 14.43 2.57 -1.84
CA GLY A 79 13.93 3.62 -0.95
C GLY A 79 12.42 3.87 -1.12
N PHE A 80 11.96 3.99 -2.36
CA PHE A 80 10.52 4.11 -2.66
C PHE A 80 9.73 2.87 -2.23
N MET A 81 10.27 1.69 -2.45
CA MET A 81 9.66 0.43 -1.98
C MET A 81 9.51 0.40 -0.46
N LEU A 82 10.54 0.81 0.28
CA LEU A 82 10.49 0.86 1.73
C LEU A 82 9.43 1.86 2.21
N VAL A 83 9.38 3.06 1.65
CA VAL A 83 8.37 4.08 1.98
C VAL A 83 6.96 3.58 1.66
N ALA A 84 6.76 3.02 0.46
CA ALA A 84 5.47 2.48 0.04
C ALA A 84 4.99 1.36 0.99
N ALA A 85 5.88 0.44 1.36
CA ALA A 85 5.56 -0.64 2.27
C ALA A 85 5.19 -0.13 3.66
N LEU A 86 5.97 0.79 4.24
CA LEU A 86 5.70 1.35 5.58
C LEU A 86 4.38 2.13 5.64
N ILE A 87 4.07 2.91 4.63
CA ILE A 87 2.78 3.63 4.55
C ILE A 87 1.64 2.62 4.39
N SER A 88 1.81 1.62 3.53
CA SER A 88 0.77 0.65 3.24
C SER A 88 0.48 -0.33 4.39
N MET A 89 1.31 -0.39 5.40
CA MET A 89 0.98 -1.10 6.66
C MET A 89 -0.27 -0.53 7.34
N TRP A 90 -0.56 0.76 7.12
CA TRP A 90 -1.63 1.49 7.79
C TRP A 90 -2.66 2.08 6.83
N VAL A 91 -2.26 2.28 5.59
CA VAL A 91 -3.07 2.88 4.52
C VAL A 91 -3.33 1.82 3.44
N MET A 92 -4.52 1.78 2.87
CA MET A 92 -4.86 0.85 1.79
C MET A 92 -3.86 0.92 0.64
N ASN A 93 -3.52 -0.23 0.06
CA ASN A 93 -2.53 -0.37 -1.02
C ASN A 93 -2.78 0.59 -2.19
N THR A 94 -4.03 0.69 -2.64
CA THR A 94 -4.43 1.58 -3.73
C THR A 94 -4.18 3.05 -3.39
N SER A 95 -4.58 3.49 -2.19
CA SER A 95 -4.36 4.86 -1.74
C SER A 95 -2.86 5.18 -1.63
N THR A 96 -2.07 4.27 -1.07
CA THR A 96 -0.61 4.41 -0.97
C THR A 96 0.02 4.55 -2.36
N THR A 97 -0.37 3.69 -3.30
CA THR A 97 0.13 3.75 -4.68
C THR A 97 -0.23 5.06 -5.35
N LEU A 98 -1.52 5.48 -5.28
CA LEU A 98 -1.98 6.73 -5.88
C LEU A 98 -1.31 7.97 -5.27
N MET A 99 -1.01 7.96 -3.96
CA MET A 99 -0.30 9.06 -3.30
C MET A 99 1.17 9.17 -3.73
N LEU A 100 1.85 8.04 -3.94
CA LEU A 100 3.27 8.01 -4.29
C LEU A 100 3.51 8.10 -5.81
N LEU A 101 2.51 7.78 -6.64
CA LEU A 101 2.61 7.80 -8.09
C LEU A 101 3.06 9.15 -8.66
N PRO A 102 2.46 10.31 -8.29
CA PRO A 102 2.91 11.62 -8.79
C PRO A 102 4.36 11.93 -8.42
N ILE A 103 4.80 11.51 -7.22
CA ILE A 103 6.19 11.70 -6.78
C ILE A 103 7.12 10.80 -7.60
N GLY A 104 6.74 9.55 -7.83
CA GLY A 104 7.48 8.63 -8.70
C GLY A 104 7.65 9.17 -10.12
N ILE A 105 6.57 9.67 -10.72
CA ILE A 105 6.60 10.28 -12.07
C ILE A 105 7.51 11.53 -12.10
N ALA A 106 7.44 12.38 -11.08
CA ALA A 106 8.31 13.54 -10.99
C ALA A 106 9.79 13.14 -10.95
N ILE A 107 10.14 12.11 -10.18
CA ILE A 107 11.51 11.57 -10.12
C ILE A 107 11.93 10.96 -11.47
N CYS A 108 11.07 10.21 -12.15
CA CYS A 108 11.35 9.71 -13.50
C CYS A 108 11.76 10.85 -14.45
N ASN A 109 11.01 11.95 -14.43
CA ASN A 109 11.29 13.12 -15.27
C ASN A 109 12.61 13.79 -14.90
N VAL A 110 12.89 14.00 -13.60
CA VAL A 110 14.14 14.60 -13.14
C VAL A 110 15.35 13.74 -13.52
N VAL A 111 15.29 12.43 -13.28
CA VAL A 111 16.36 11.49 -13.62
C VAL A 111 16.63 11.50 -15.13
N ALA A 112 15.58 11.52 -15.96
CA ALA A 112 15.71 11.55 -17.40
C ALA A 112 16.37 12.84 -17.93
N GLN A 113 16.18 13.96 -17.25
CA GLN A 113 16.75 15.26 -17.66
C GLN A 113 18.19 15.48 -17.15
N THR A 114 18.54 14.83 -16.03
CA THR A 114 19.79 15.12 -15.31
C THR A 114 20.93 14.17 -15.68
N ILE A 115 20.65 12.99 -16.24
CA ILE A 115 21.70 12.01 -16.58
C ILE A 115 22.12 12.17 -18.05
N PRO A 116 23.37 12.65 -18.32
CA PRO A 116 23.87 12.75 -19.68
C PRO A 116 24.00 11.35 -20.33
N GLY A 117 23.54 11.22 -21.58
CA GLY A 117 23.66 9.96 -22.31
C GLY A 117 22.70 8.85 -21.86
N PHE A 118 21.64 9.20 -21.11
CA PHE A 118 20.61 8.25 -20.70
C PHE A 118 19.84 7.77 -21.93
N SER A 119 19.96 6.48 -22.26
CA SER A 119 19.28 5.93 -23.43
C SER A 119 17.77 5.85 -23.19
N ASP A 120 16.98 5.91 -24.28
CA ASP A 120 15.52 5.73 -24.18
C ASP A 120 15.12 4.41 -23.54
N GLN A 121 15.93 3.36 -23.75
CA GLN A 121 15.71 2.05 -23.16
C GLN A 121 15.98 2.07 -21.63
N ASP A 122 17.06 2.72 -21.19
CA ASP A 122 17.38 2.84 -19.75
C ASP A 122 16.33 3.66 -19.01
N LYS A 123 15.85 4.74 -19.65
CA LYS A 123 14.75 5.54 -19.15
C LYS A 123 13.50 4.68 -19.00
N ALA A 124 13.09 3.95 -20.03
CA ALA A 124 11.91 3.11 -20.01
C ALA A 124 12.02 2.00 -18.94
N ASN A 125 13.19 1.42 -18.76
CA ASN A 125 13.44 0.41 -17.71
C ASN A 125 13.33 1.02 -16.32
N PHE A 126 13.93 2.18 -16.09
CA PHE A 126 13.86 2.86 -14.80
C PHE A 126 12.44 3.27 -14.44
N ASP A 127 11.70 3.90 -15.39
CA ASP A 127 10.32 4.33 -15.19
C ASP A 127 9.42 3.14 -14.82
N ARG A 128 9.51 2.05 -15.58
CA ARG A 128 8.75 0.83 -15.31
C ARG A 128 9.14 0.20 -13.97
N ALA A 129 10.44 0.09 -13.69
CA ALA A 129 10.94 -0.48 -12.44
C ALA A 129 10.46 0.33 -11.24
N LEU A 130 10.55 1.67 -11.28
CA LEU A 130 10.13 2.54 -10.18
C LEU A 130 8.61 2.48 -9.94
N LEU A 131 7.81 2.65 -10.98
CA LEU A 131 6.35 2.70 -10.84
C LEU A 131 5.77 1.34 -10.42
N LEU A 132 6.25 0.24 -11.00
CA LEU A 132 5.85 -1.10 -10.59
C LEU A 132 6.31 -1.42 -9.16
N SER A 133 7.52 -1.00 -8.79
CA SER A 133 8.03 -1.25 -7.45
C SER A 133 7.20 -0.58 -6.36
N ILE A 134 6.67 0.62 -6.59
CA ILE A 134 5.74 1.30 -5.67
C ILE A 134 4.47 0.45 -5.47
N ALA A 135 3.88 -0.05 -6.56
CA ALA A 135 2.65 -0.85 -6.49
C ALA A 135 2.87 -2.20 -5.78
N TYR A 136 3.94 -2.92 -6.13
CA TYR A 136 4.29 -4.18 -5.46
C TYR A 136 4.62 -3.97 -3.99
N ALA A 137 5.40 -2.94 -3.67
CA ALA A 137 5.77 -2.65 -2.29
C ALA A 137 4.56 -2.23 -1.44
N ALA A 138 3.62 -1.48 -1.99
CA ALA A 138 2.37 -1.16 -1.30
C ALA A 138 1.58 -2.45 -0.99
N THR A 139 1.46 -3.36 -1.95
CA THR A 139 0.76 -4.64 -1.75
C THR A 139 1.46 -5.51 -0.70
N ILE A 140 2.79 -5.65 -0.80
CA ILE A 140 3.60 -6.43 0.14
C ILE A 140 3.54 -5.82 1.55
N GLY A 141 3.65 -4.49 1.66
CA GLY A 141 3.54 -3.78 2.93
C GLY A 141 2.17 -3.95 3.59
N GLY A 142 1.10 -3.90 2.80
CA GLY A 142 -0.26 -4.12 3.28
C GLY A 142 -0.50 -5.49 3.89
N MET A 143 0.21 -6.52 3.46
CA MET A 143 0.12 -7.86 4.05
C MET A 143 0.74 -7.95 5.45
N SER A 144 1.60 -7.02 5.84
CA SER A 144 2.35 -7.09 7.10
C SER A 144 1.52 -6.81 8.34
N THR A 145 0.35 -6.17 8.21
CA THR A 145 -0.56 -5.87 9.34
C THR A 145 -2.00 -6.29 9.04
N LEU A 146 -2.82 -6.44 10.07
CA LEU A 146 -4.24 -6.76 9.88
C LEU A 146 -5.01 -5.66 9.14
N VAL A 147 -4.68 -4.40 9.38
CA VAL A 147 -5.42 -3.24 8.82
C VAL A 147 -4.91 -2.80 7.46
N GLY A 148 -3.72 -3.23 7.04
CA GLY A 148 -3.11 -2.80 5.78
C GLY A 148 -3.90 -3.23 4.54
N THR A 149 -4.61 -4.37 4.60
CA THR A 149 -5.48 -4.81 3.50
C THR A 149 -6.70 -5.59 4.00
N ALA A 150 -7.83 -5.42 3.33
CA ALA A 150 -9.11 -6.02 3.71
C ALA A 150 -9.08 -7.56 3.84
N PRO A 151 -8.45 -8.33 2.96
CA PRO A 151 -8.38 -9.79 3.08
C PRO A 151 -7.80 -10.29 4.41
N ASN A 152 -6.86 -9.57 5.02
CA ASN A 152 -6.25 -9.96 6.29
C ASN A 152 -7.29 -9.99 7.42
N ILE A 153 -8.16 -8.97 7.48
CA ILE A 153 -9.21 -8.89 8.50
C ILE A 153 -10.31 -9.90 8.22
N VAL A 154 -10.69 -10.10 6.95
CA VAL A 154 -11.67 -11.14 6.60
C VAL A 154 -11.17 -12.52 7.02
N PHE A 155 -9.89 -12.82 6.78
CA PHE A 155 -9.28 -14.07 7.23
C PHE A 155 -9.28 -14.19 8.75
N SER A 156 -8.92 -13.14 9.48
CA SER A 156 -8.94 -13.14 10.96
C SER A 156 -10.36 -13.36 11.49
N ALA A 157 -11.37 -12.73 10.90
CA ALA A 157 -12.77 -12.93 11.26
C ALA A 157 -13.21 -14.38 11.00
N PHE A 158 -12.87 -14.93 9.84
CA PHE A 158 -13.17 -16.32 9.48
C PHE A 158 -12.54 -17.32 10.48
N MET A 159 -11.28 -17.11 10.86
CA MET A 159 -10.59 -17.97 11.83
C MET A 159 -11.26 -17.93 13.20
N GLN A 160 -11.74 -16.76 13.60
CA GLN A 160 -12.45 -16.60 14.86
C GLN A 160 -13.84 -17.30 14.83
N GLU A 161 -14.62 -17.10 13.75
CA GLU A 161 -15.97 -17.65 13.62
C GLU A 161 -15.96 -19.17 13.44
N THR A 162 -14.99 -19.69 12.67
CA THR A 162 -14.97 -21.13 12.32
C THR A 162 -14.20 -21.98 13.33
N TYR A 163 -13.09 -21.45 13.85
CA TYR A 163 -12.17 -22.21 14.69
C TYR A 163 -12.04 -21.68 16.12
N GLY A 164 -12.70 -20.56 16.44
CA GLY A 164 -12.59 -19.91 17.76
C GLY A 164 -11.21 -19.27 18.01
N LEU A 165 -10.38 -19.11 16.97
CA LEU A 165 -9.02 -18.58 17.09
C LEU A 165 -9.03 -17.06 16.93
N GLU A 166 -8.73 -16.33 17.98
CA GLU A 166 -8.52 -14.88 17.92
C GLU A 166 -7.10 -14.55 17.45
N ILE A 167 -6.99 -13.97 16.27
CA ILE A 167 -5.72 -13.47 15.74
C ILE A 167 -5.62 -11.98 16.08
N THR A 168 -4.71 -11.64 16.99
CA THR A 168 -4.45 -10.25 17.35
C THR A 168 -3.57 -9.56 16.30
N MET A 169 -3.54 -8.22 16.33
CA MET A 169 -2.63 -7.42 15.49
C MET A 169 -1.17 -7.86 15.66
N THR A 170 -0.76 -8.13 16.90
CA THR A 170 0.62 -8.52 17.23
C THR A 170 0.95 -9.91 16.69
N ASP A 171 0.02 -10.86 16.79
CA ASP A 171 0.22 -12.21 16.27
C ASP A 171 0.36 -12.21 14.76
N TRP A 172 -0.48 -11.42 14.07
CA TRP A 172 -0.36 -11.22 12.64
C TRP A 172 0.99 -10.63 12.25
N MET A 173 1.42 -9.55 12.92
CA MET A 173 2.67 -8.84 12.60
C MET A 173 3.91 -9.70 12.85
N ARG A 174 3.90 -10.62 13.83
CA ARG A 174 5.02 -11.53 14.09
C ARG A 174 5.38 -12.37 12.86
N LEU A 175 4.40 -12.75 12.06
CA LEU A 175 4.61 -13.49 10.81
C LEU A 175 4.63 -12.56 9.59
N GLY A 176 3.68 -11.62 9.53
CA GLY A 176 3.47 -10.75 8.39
C GLY A 176 4.66 -9.84 8.09
N VAL A 177 5.26 -9.23 9.13
CA VAL A 177 6.41 -8.32 8.96
C VAL A 177 7.65 -9.04 8.41
N PRO A 178 8.12 -10.17 8.97
CA PRO A 178 9.26 -10.89 8.41
C PRO A 178 9.02 -11.37 6.97
N VAL A 179 7.84 -11.92 6.70
CA VAL A 179 7.49 -12.39 5.34
C VAL A 179 7.49 -11.22 4.36
N SER A 180 6.85 -10.10 4.69
CA SER A 180 6.84 -8.90 3.85
C SER A 180 8.25 -8.34 3.63
N ALA A 181 9.10 -8.33 4.66
CA ALA A 181 10.49 -7.88 4.52
C ALA A 181 11.28 -8.76 3.53
N CYS A 182 11.17 -10.08 3.63
CA CYS A 182 11.78 -11.00 2.67
C CYS A 182 11.24 -10.78 1.25
N MET A 183 9.93 -10.66 1.10
CA MET A 183 9.29 -10.42 -0.20
C MET A 183 9.72 -9.08 -0.83
N LEU A 184 9.88 -8.03 -0.02
CA LEU A 184 10.37 -6.73 -0.50
C LEU A 184 11.79 -6.84 -1.08
N VAL A 185 12.68 -7.54 -0.39
CA VAL A 185 14.05 -7.75 -0.87
C VAL A 185 14.06 -8.54 -2.19
N VAL A 186 13.27 -9.62 -2.25
CA VAL A 186 13.12 -10.44 -3.47
C VAL A 186 12.54 -9.60 -4.61
N ALA A 187 11.45 -8.87 -4.38
CA ALA A 187 10.81 -8.03 -5.38
C ALA A 187 11.76 -6.92 -5.88
N TRP A 188 12.49 -6.27 -4.97
CA TRP A 188 13.49 -5.28 -5.32
C TRP A 188 14.59 -5.86 -6.22
N PHE A 189 15.14 -7.01 -5.85
CA PHE A 189 16.17 -7.69 -6.63
C PHE A 189 15.67 -8.05 -8.04
N PHE A 190 14.50 -8.69 -8.12
CA PHE A 190 13.93 -9.09 -9.42
C PHE A 190 13.62 -7.88 -10.30
N LEU A 191 12.97 -6.85 -9.77
CA LEU A 191 12.60 -5.67 -10.56
C LEU A 191 13.80 -4.87 -11.04
N THR A 192 14.86 -4.75 -10.22
CA THR A 192 16.01 -3.90 -10.56
C THR A 192 17.15 -4.60 -11.27
N LYS A 193 17.20 -5.94 -11.22
CA LYS A 193 18.32 -6.72 -11.77
C LYS A 193 17.91 -7.70 -12.86
N VAL A 194 16.71 -8.27 -12.78
CA VAL A 194 16.27 -9.34 -13.69
C VAL A 194 15.33 -8.79 -14.76
N VAL A 195 14.23 -8.15 -14.33
CA VAL A 195 13.15 -7.75 -15.26
C VAL A 195 13.48 -6.43 -15.95
N TYR A 196 13.90 -5.44 -15.19
CA TYR A 196 14.27 -4.11 -15.69
C TYR A 196 15.65 -3.72 -15.15
N PRO A 197 16.75 -4.17 -15.79
CA PRO A 197 18.08 -3.85 -15.30
C PRO A 197 18.31 -2.34 -15.24
N VAL A 198 18.56 -1.82 -14.05
CA VAL A 198 18.82 -0.42 -13.79
C VAL A 198 20.27 -0.26 -13.32
N ASN A 199 21.15 0.24 -14.20
CA ASN A 199 22.59 0.24 -13.98
C ASN A 199 23.23 1.65 -14.06
N PHE A 200 22.50 2.71 -13.71
CA PHE A 200 23.12 4.02 -13.69
C PHE A 200 23.55 4.44 -12.28
N LYS A 201 24.70 5.09 -12.22
CA LYS A 201 25.20 5.83 -11.05
C LYS A 201 25.21 7.30 -11.45
N SER A 202 24.55 8.13 -10.68
CA SER A 202 24.57 9.57 -10.93
C SER A 202 25.93 10.17 -10.56
N SER A 203 26.30 11.23 -11.29
CA SER A 203 27.40 12.10 -10.91
C SER A 203 27.02 13.00 -9.73
N SER A 204 28.01 13.59 -9.05
CA SER A 204 27.81 14.47 -7.88
C SER A 204 26.89 15.67 -8.16
N GLU A 205 26.73 16.10 -9.41
CA GLU A 205 25.83 17.20 -9.82
C GLU A 205 24.36 16.89 -9.65
N THR A 206 23.95 15.64 -9.81
CA THR A 206 22.54 15.22 -9.65
C THR A 206 22.07 15.29 -8.20
N GLN A 207 22.99 15.20 -7.23
CA GLN A 207 22.65 15.35 -5.81
C GLN A 207 22.25 16.77 -5.44
N ILE A 208 22.77 17.77 -6.14
CA ILE A 208 22.50 19.20 -5.87
C ILE A 208 21.10 19.59 -6.35
N THR A 209 20.59 18.94 -7.38
CA THR A 209 19.26 19.26 -7.98
C THR A 209 18.09 18.59 -7.24
N LEU A 210 18.37 17.57 -6.41
CA LEU A 210 17.39 16.83 -5.61
C LEU A 210 17.27 17.31 -4.15
N ASN A 211 18.17 18.20 -3.71
CA ASN A 211 18.15 18.88 -2.41
C ASN A 211 17.52 20.27 -2.53
#